data_a7ac762dfb9cefa1d74ad397fa4f7b9c
#
_entry.id   a7ac762dfb9cefa1d74ad397fa4f7b9c
#
_cell.length_a   1.000
_cell.length_b   1.000
_cell.length_c   1.000
_cell.angle_alpha   90.00
_cell.angle_beta   90.00
_cell.angle_gamma   90.00
#
_symmetry.space_group_name_H-M   'P 1'
#
loop_
_entity.id
_entity.type
_entity.pdbx_description
1 polymer ?
#
loop_
_entity_poly.entity_id
_entity_poly.type
_entity_poly.pdbx_seq_one_letter_code
_entity_poly.pdbx_strand_id
1 'polypeptide(L)'
;MKWLLFLLPTLVFGQFHRAEQDREIRYWLLDPATHQFKISHDFTVTRVGQKSVHSFVRKGSAVSPDAKMILLDTGEPLATHNVTGASVNALGYYPTPTDPESVVVQGDLPKAIAEGETARVRVEETYTDPVGYTVKNGELEWTRTLGRPLNYVTLPEGWMLESVNTPAVITLDPAGRVTLRFTNIRADELAVTIRARRR
;
A
#
# COMPACT_ATOMS: atom_id res chain seq x y z
N MET A 1 14.96 58.32 2.48
CA MET A 1 14.60 57.09 3.23
C MET A 1 14.23 56.02 2.22
N LYS A 2 15.15 55.05 1.94
CA LYS A 2 14.91 53.95 0.99
C LYS A 2 14.47 52.75 1.80
N TRP A 3 13.26 52.30 1.59
CA TRP A 3 12.74 51.03 2.17
C TRP A 3 13.21 49.88 1.29
N LEU A 4 14.09 49.02 1.82
CA LEU A 4 14.44 47.74 1.23
C LEU A 4 13.37 46.73 1.62
N LEU A 5 12.53 46.30 0.66
CA LEU A 5 11.66 45.12 0.85
C LEU A 5 12.50 43.88 0.78
N PHE A 6 12.68 43.18 1.90
CA PHE A 6 13.19 41.84 1.95
C PHE A 6 12.04 40.86 1.56
N LEU A 7 12.07 40.36 0.35
CA LEU A 7 11.30 39.18 -0.05
C LEU A 7 11.95 37.95 0.57
N LEU A 8 11.35 37.46 1.66
CA LEU A 8 11.67 36.14 2.22
C LEU A 8 11.15 35.05 1.25
N PRO A 9 12.00 34.07 0.84
CA PRO A 9 11.52 32.94 0.07
C PRO A 9 10.70 32.01 0.96
N THR A 10 9.39 32.16 0.95
CA THR A 10 8.46 31.16 1.49
C THR A 10 8.26 30.07 0.45
N LEU A 11 9.16 29.12 0.40
CA LEU A 11 8.95 27.95 -0.48
C LEU A 11 9.80 26.78 -0.02
N VAL A 12 9.17 25.68 0.26
CA VAL A 12 9.59 24.29 -0.06
C VAL A 12 8.86 23.24 0.77
N PHE A 13 8.18 23.59 1.87
CA PHE A 13 7.53 22.57 2.71
C PHE A 13 6.31 21.88 2.08
N GLY A 14 5.64 22.48 1.09
CA GLY A 14 4.43 21.90 0.48
C GLY A 14 4.69 20.74 -0.49
N GLN A 15 5.89 20.62 -1.04
CA GLN A 15 6.18 19.64 -2.08
C GLN A 15 6.42 18.23 -1.50
N PHE A 16 7.03 18.13 -0.33
CA PHE A 16 7.29 16.85 0.34
C PHE A 16 6.03 16.20 0.89
N HIS A 17 5.14 16.97 1.53
CA HIS A 17 3.85 16.45 1.98
C HIS A 17 2.99 15.91 0.84
N ARG A 18 3.07 16.52 -0.33
CA ARG A 18 2.34 16.05 -1.51
C ARG A 18 2.89 14.73 -2.03
N ALA A 19 4.20 14.56 -2.06
CA ALA A 19 4.85 13.30 -2.45
C ALA A 19 4.56 12.17 -1.46
N GLU A 20 4.51 12.46 -0.15
CA GLU A 20 4.13 11.48 0.87
C GLU A 20 2.68 11.01 0.76
N GLN A 21 1.80 11.85 0.21
CA GLN A 21 0.39 11.53 -0.03
C GLN A 21 0.15 10.80 -1.37
N ASP A 22 1.13 10.75 -2.27
CA ASP A 22 1.05 10.04 -3.54
C ASP A 22 1.25 8.53 -3.32
N ARG A 23 0.23 7.91 -2.75
CA ARG A 23 0.21 6.50 -2.39
C ARG A 23 -0.96 5.81 -3.06
N GLU A 24 -0.65 4.76 -3.79
CA GLU A 24 -1.64 3.91 -4.44
C GLU A 24 -1.43 2.45 -4.01
N ILE A 25 -2.52 1.75 -3.76
CA ILE A 25 -2.47 0.32 -3.52
C ILE A 25 -3.53 -0.41 -4.35
N ARG A 26 -3.14 -1.51 -4.97
CA ARG A 26 -3.99 -2.37 -5.77
C ARG A 26 -4.03 -3.76 -5.17
N TYR A 27 -5.22 -4.31 -5.04
CA TYR A 27 -5.50 -5.67 -4.60
C TYR A 27 -6.14 -6.43 -5.77
N TRP A 28 -5.57 -7.55 -6.15
CA TRP A 28 -6.18 -8.50 -7.08
C TRP A 28 -6.55 -9.74 -6.29
N LEU A 29 -7.84 -9.93 -6.04
CA LEU A 29 -8.35 -11.10 -5.35
C LEU A 29 -8.17 -12.32 -6.26
N LEU A 30 -7.50 -13.35 -5.76
CA LEU A 30 -7.28 -14.62 -6.44
C LEU A 30 -8.46 -15.58 -6.18
N ASP A 31 -8.33 -16.86 -6.53
CA ASP A 31 -9.39 -17.83 -6.21
C ASP A 31 -9.68 -17.80 -4.70
N PRO A 32 -10.93 -17.54 -4.29
CA PRO A 32 -11.30 -17.40 -2.89
C PRO A 32 -10.98 -18.64 -2.03
N ALA A 33 -10.91 -19.83 -2.63
CA ALA A 33 -10.51 -21.05 -1.94
C ALA A 33 -9.07 -20.99 -1.39
N THR A 34 -8.23 -20.12 -1.95
CA THR A 34 -6.85 -19.92 -1.50
C THR A 34 -6.73 -18.88 -0.39
N HIS A 35 -7.76 -18.08 -0.15
CA HIS A 35 -7.73 -16.90 0.73
C HIS A 35 -6.63 -15.89 0.36
N GLN A 36 -6.18 -15.90 -0.91
CA GLN A 36 -5.04 -15.13 -1.38
C GLN A 36 -5.46 -13.96 -2.26
N PHE A 37 -4.66 -12.90 -2.20
CA PHE A 37 -4.72 -11.77 -3.12
C PHE A 37 -3.34 -11.20 -3.35
N LYS A 38 -3.10 -10.72 -4.57
CA LYS A 38 -1.89 -9.96 -4.90
C LYS A 38 -2.06 -8.51 -4.48
N ILE A 39 -0.96 -7.92 -4.03
CA ILE A 39 -0.87 -6.50 -3.70
C ILE A 39 0.20 -5.87 -4.58
N SER A 40 -0.08 -4.68 -5.12
CA SER A 40 0.93 -3.76 -5.62
C SER A 40 0.73 -2.44 -4.88
N HIS A 41 1.74 -1.99 -4.17
CA HIS A 41 1.70 -0.79 -3.36
C HIS A 41 2.78 0.18 -3.81
N ASP A 42 2.37 1.30 -4.39
CA ASP A 42 3.24 2.40 -4.81
C ASP A 42 3.26 3.47 -3.73
N PHE A 43 4.45 3.94 -3.38
CA PHE A 43 4.62 5.04 -2.43
C PHE A 43 5.95 5.78 -2.66
N THR A 44 6.04 7.00 -2.14
CA THR A 44 7.24 7.83 -2.22
C THR A 44 7.92 7.90 -0.86
N VAL A 45 9.22 7.68 -0.85
CA VAL A 45 10.10 7.83 0.32
C VAL A 45 10.71 9.22 0.28
N THR A 46 10.53 9.99 1.35
CA THR A 46 10.95 11.39 1.44
C THR A 46 11.88 11.67 2.63
N ARG A 47 11.98 10.71 3.57
CA ARG A 47 12.73 10.90 4.81
C ARG A 47 14.22 10.93 4.56
N VAL A 48 14.87 12.06 4.85
CA VAL A 48 16.35 12.22 4.77
C VAL A 48 17.05 11.20 5.64
N GLY A 49 18.07 10.56 5.09
CA GLY A 49 18.87 9.53 5.75
C GLY A 49 18.25 8.12 5.69
N GLN A 50 17.04 7.95 5.18
CA GLN A 50 16.42 6.62 5.05
C GLN A 50 17.17 5.78 4.02
N LYS A 51 17.52 4.54 4.40
CA LYS A 51 18.32 3.59 3.59
C LYS A 51 17.55 2.34 3.21
N SER A 52 16.36 2.15 3.75
CA SER A 52 15.52 0.98 3.48
C SER A 52 14.04 1.33 3.50
N VAL A 53 13.25 0.50 2.84
CA VAL A 53 11.79 0.57 2.80
C VAL A 53 11.19 -0.70 3.39
N HIS A 54 9.97 -0.61 3.91
CA HIS A 54 9.39 -1.68 4.71
C HIS A 54 7.94 -1.94 4.31
N SER A 55 7.61 -3.23 4.12
CA SER A 55 6.23 -3.71 4.05
C SER A 55 5.91 -4.50 5.30
N PHE A 56 4.89 -4.05 6.04
CA PHE A 56 4.48 -4.63 7.31
C PHE A 56 3.40 -5.68 7.08
N VAL A 57 3.69 -6.92 7.50
CA VAL A 57 2.73 -8.02 7.42
C VAL A 57 1.70 -7.88 8.55
N ARG A 58 0.42 -7.85 8.20
CA ARG A 58 -0.65 -7.78 9.21
C ARG A 58 -0.70 -9.05 10.04
N LYS A 59 -0.97 -8.89 11.34
CA LYS A 59 -1.19 -10.01 12.25
C LYS A 59 -2.31 -10.92 11.73
N GLY A 60 -2.05 -12.22 11.69
CA GLY A 60 -2.98 -13.22 11.16
C GLY A 60 -2.94 -13.40 9.64
N SER A 61 -2.14 -12.60 8.93
CA SER A 61 -1.85 -12.79 7.50
C SER A 61 -0.45 -13.35 7.29
N ALA A 62 -0.20 -13.92 6.12
CA ALA A 62 1.12 -14.35 5.68
C ALA A 62 1.44 -13.73 4.31
N VAL A 63 2.71 -13.44 4.08
CA VAL A 63 3.24 -13.00 2.78
C VAL A 63 4.05 -14.12 2.18
N SER A 64 3.81 -14.38 0.89
CA SER A 64 4.59 -15.37 0.14
C SER A 64 6.05 -14.92 -0.02
N PRO A 65 7.00 -15.87 -0.18
CA PRO A 65 8.42 -15.56 -0.34
C PRO A 65 8.77 -14.80 -1.63
N ASP A 66 7.79 -14.59 -2.53
CA ASP A 66 7.93 -13.90 -3.81
C ASP A 66 7.79 -12.36 -3.71
N ALA A 67 7.77 -11.80 -2.48
CA ALA A 67 7.73 -10.36 -2.28
C ALA A 67 8.88 -9.66 -3.03
N LYS A 68 8.54 -8.61 -3.78
CA LYS A 68 9.47 -7.82 -4.58
C LYS A 68 9.32 -6.35 -4.28
N MET A 69 10.43 -5.63 -4.33
CA MET A 69 10.44 -4.18 -4.30
C MET A 69 11.22 -3.63 -5.48
N ILE A 70 10.70 -2.58 -6.10
CA ILE A 70 11.25 -2.02 -7.34
C ILE A 70 11.29 -0.50 -7.20
N LEU A 71 12.40 0.12 -7.59
CA LEU A 71 12.46 1.56 -7.79
C LEU A 71 11.69 1.92 -9.05
N LEU A 72 10.61 2.69 -8.92
CA LEU A 72 9.77 3.06 -10.07
C LEU A 72 10.48 4.01 -11.04
N ASP A 73 11.43 4.80 -10.55
CA ASP A 73 12.13 5.79 -11.38
C ASP A 73 13.16 5.15 -12.32
N THR A 74 13.70 3.98 -11.96
CA THR A 74 14.73 3.28 -12.77
C THR A 74 14.27 1.89 -13.24
N GLY A 75 13.26 1.30 -12.61
CA GLY A 75 12.85 -0.08 -12.83
C GLY A 75 13.77 -1.11 -12.14
N GLU A 76 14.75 -0.67 -11.36
CA GLU A 76 15.70 -1.56 -10.69
C GLU A 76 15.06 -2.28 -9.50
N PRO A 77 15.26 -3.61 -9.37
CA PRO A 77 14.82 -4.35 -8.20
C PRO A 77 15.69 -3.98 -6.99
N LEU A 78 15.06 -3.87 -5.82
CA LEU A 78 15.76 -3.75 -4.55
C LEU A 78 16.09 -5.13 -3.98
N ALA A 79 17.24 -5.27 -3.30
CA ALA A 79 17.51 -6.44 -2.48
C ALA A 79 16.47 -6.52 -1.35
N THR A 80 15.74 -7.63 -1.27
CA THR A 80 14.67 -7.83 -0.29
C THR A 80 14.99 -8.97 0.66
N HIS A 81 14.68 -8.78 1.94
CA HIS A 81 14.83 -9.80 2.97
C HIS A 81 13.84 -9.56 4.13
N ASN A 82 13.59 -10.59 4.92
CA ASN A 82 12.72 -10.46 6.08
C ASN A 82 13.52 -9.99 7.29
N VAL A 83 12.93 -9.06 8.03
CA VAL A 83 13.43 -8.54 9.32
C VAL A 83 12.33 -8.60 10.37
N THR A 84 12.69 -8.37 11.64
CA THR A 84 11.72 -8.28 12.74
C THR A 84 11.21 -6.85 12.91
N GLY A 85 10.02 -6.69 13.48
CA GLY A 85 9.50 -5.39 13.86
C GLY A 85 10.44 -4.65 14.82
N ALA A 86 11.11 -5.39 15.75
CA ALA A 86 12.11 -4.81 16.64
C ALA A 86 13.26 -4.13 15.88
N SER A 87 13.79 -4.78 14.84
CA SER A 87 14.85 -4.22 13.99
C SER A 87 14.41 -2.94 13.28
N VAL A 88 13.18 -2.92 12.77
CA VAL A 88 12.61 -1.74 12.10
C VAL A 88 12.38 -0.59 13.09
N ASN A 89 11.87 -0.88 14.27
CA ASN A 89 11.66 0.11 15.32
C ASN A 89 12.98 0.80 15.74
N ALA A 90 14.09 0.05 15.76
CA ALA A 90 15.41 0.58 16.09
C ALA A 90 15.92 1.62 15.06
N LEU A 91 15.41 1.59 13.81
CA LEU A 91 15.78 2.58 12.79
C LEU A 91 15.15 3.96 13.04
N GLY A 92 14.07 4.04 13.83
CA GLY A 92 13.37 5.29 14.13
C GLY A 92 12.72 5.96 12.92
N TYR A 93 12.43 5.19 11.85
CA TYR A 93 11.81 5.74 10.64
C TYR A 93 10.32 6.02 10.79
N TYR A 94 9.64 5.32 11.69
CA TYR A 94 8.19 5.39 11.85
C TYR A 94 7.81 5.99 13.21
N PRO A 95 6.84 6.90 13.26
CA PRO A 95 6.44 7.56 14.52
C PRO A 95 5.74 6.61 15.48
N THR A 96 5.10 5.55 14.95
CA THR A 96 4.44 4.51 15.76
C THR A 96 5.21 3.22 15.62
N PRO A 97 5.71 2.64 16.72
CA PRO A 97 6.38 1.35 16.68
C PRO A 97 5.42 0.24 16.21
N THR A 98 5.96 -0.69 15.46
CA THR A 98 5.25 -1.94 15.12
C THR A 98 5.47 -3.00 16.20
N ASP A 99 4.65 -4.06 16.20
CA ASP A 99 4.86 -5.22 17.06
C ASP A 99 6.28 -5.77 16.85
N PRO A 100 7.13 -5.85 17.90
CA PRO A 100 8.52 -6.30 17.78
C PRO A 100 8.70 -7.66 17.12
N GLU A 101 7.74 -8.56 17.32
CA GLU A 101 7.76 -9.94 16.79
C GLU A 101 7.18 -10.05 15.37
N SER A 102 6.64 -8.96 14.82
CA SER A 102 6.08 -8.98 13.47
C SER A 102 7.15 -9.23 12.42
N VAL A 103 6.76 -9.95 11.37
CA VAL A 103 7.59 -10.09 10.16
C VAL A 103 7.41 -8.85 9.31
N VAL A 104 8.53 -8.28 8.86
CA VAL A 104 8.56 -7.12 7.96
C VAL A 104 9.44 -7.46 6.77
N VAL A 105 8.93 -7.24 5.55
CA VAL A 105 9.75 -7.33 4.35
C VAL A 105 10.48 -6.01 4.17
N GLN A 106 11.81 -6.05 4.18
CA GLN A 106 12.68 -4.89 3.97
C GLN A 106 13.25 -4.91 2.55
N GLY A 107 13.26 -3.76 1.89
CA GLY A 107 14.00 -3.52 0.66
C GLY A 107 15.10 -2.48 0.89
N ASP A 108 16.32 -2.76 0.45
CA ASP A 108 17.45 -1.88 0.63
C ASP A 108 17.54 -0.85 -0.49
N LEU A 109 17.53 0.44 -0.15
CA LEU A 109 17.75 1.51 -1.13
C LEU A 109 19.22 1.55 -1.53
N PRO A 110 19.56 1.81 -2.81
CA PRO A 110 20.93 1.86 -3.29
C PRO A 110 21.75 2.97 -2.63
N LYS A 111 21.08 4.02 -2.16
CA LYS A 111 21.67 5.12 -1.38
C LYS A 111 20.68 5.66 -0.37
N ALA A 112 21.18 6.32 0.66
CA ALA A 112 20.33 7.07 1.59
C ALA A 112 19.65 8.24 0.84
N ILE A 113 18.40 8.53 1.22
CA ILE A 113 17.68 9.70 0.71
C ILE A 113 18.40 10.97 1.18
N ALA A 114 18.86 11.80 0.27
CA ALA A 114 19.46 13.09 0.58
C ALA A 114 18.40 14.19 0.73
N GLU A 115 18.80 15.35 1.24
CA GLU A 115 17.92 16.51 1.31
C GLU A 115 17.44 16.92 -0.09
N GLY A 116 16.13 17.11 -0.25
CA GLY A 116 15.50 17.41 -1.53
C GLY A 116 15.35 16.23 -2.49
N GLU A 117 15.85 15.05 -2.15
CA GLU A 117 15.65 13.83 -2.93
C GLU A 117 14.45 13.02 -2.44
N THR A 118 13.91 12.21 -3.34
CA THR A 118 12.86 11.22 -3.07
C THR A 118 13.15 9.94 -3.83
N ALA A 119 12.57 8.82 -3.39
CA ALA A 119 12.56 7.58 -4.14
C ALA A 119 11.11 7.05 -4.25
N ARG A 120 10.69 6.70 -5.45
CA ARG A 120 9.39 6.06 -5.69
C ARG A 120 9.59 4.55 -5.72
N VAL A 121 8.82 3.85 -4.88
CA VAL A 121 8.96 2.40 -4.69
C VAL A 121 7.63 1.72 -4.94
N ARG A 122 7.67 0.59 -5.64
CA ARG A 122 6.58 -0.39 -5.71
C ARG A 122 6.95 -1.61 -4.91
N VAL A 123 6.02 -2.05 -4.06
CA VAL A 123 6.06 -3.35 -3.39
C VAL A 123 5.03 -4.26 -4.04
N GLU A 124 5.44 -5.46 -4.46
CA GLU A 124 4.57 -6.50 -5.00
C GLU A 124 4.63 -7.72 -4.09
N GLU A 125 3.47 -8.19 -3.64
CA GLU A 125 3.36 -9.27 -2.66
C GLU A 125 2.13 -10.11 -2.93
N THR A 126 2.17 -11.39 -2.54
CA THR A 126 0.98 -12.24 -2.44
C THR A 126 0.67 -12.48 -0.96
N TYR A 127 -0.49 -12.03 -0.54
CA TYR A 127 -1.01 -12.16 0.81
C TYR A 127 -1.95 -13.34 0.93
N THR A 128 -1.88 -14.08 2.04
CA THR A 128 -2.88 -15.05 2.48
C THR A 128 -3.57 -14.50 3.72
N ASP A 129 -4.88 -14.30 3.67
CA ASP A 129 -5.69 -13.74 4.75
C ASP A 129 -7.00 -14.53 4.91
N PRO A 130 -6.97 -15.65 5.65
CA PRO A 130 -8.14 -16.52 5.79
C PRO A 130 -9.25 -15.92 6.66
N VAL A 131 -8.98 -14.81 7.34
CA VAL A 131 -9.97 -14.10 8.17
C VAL A 131 -10.69 -13.03 7.35
N GLY A 132 -9.92 -12.22 6.61
CA GLY A 132 -10.44 -11.10 5.85
C GLY A 132 -10.91 -11.45 4.44
N TYR A 133 -10.60 -12.66 3.92
CA TYR A 133 -10.99 -13.11 2.61
C TYR A 133 -11.59 -14.52 2.66
N THR A 134 -12.90 -14.62 2.57
CA THR A 134 -13.63 -15.89 2.79
C THR A 134 -14.70 -16.13 1.74
N VAL A 135 -15.14 -17.39 1.60
CA VAL A 135 -16.40 -17.76 0.92
C VAL A 135 -17.27 -18.52 1.89
N LYS A 136 -18.52 -18.07 2.04
CA LYS A 136 -19.53 -18.75 2.84
C LYS A 136 -20.85 -18.84 2.05
N ASN A 137 -21.41 -20.02 1.94
CA ASN A 137 -22.68 -20.27 1.22
C ASN A 137 -22.66 -19.77 -0.25
N GLY A 138 -21.51 -19.83 -0.92
CA GLY A 138 -21.36 -19.36 -2.30
C GLY A 138 -21.16 -17.85 -2.44
N GLU A 139 -21.16 -17.09 -1.36
CA GLU A 139 -20.86 -15.66 -1.32
C GLU A 139 -19.42 -15.44 -0.90
N LEU A 140 -18.68 -14.65 -1.70
CA LEU A 140 -17.37 -14.14 -1.37
C LEU A 140 -17.53 -12.92 -0.47
N GLU A 141 -16.78 -12.89 0.62
CA GLU A 141 -16.62 -11.69 1.45
C GLU A 141 -15.13 -11.33 1.58
N TRP A 142 -14.81 -10.07 1.26
CA TRP A 142 -13.50 -9.49 1.49
C TRP A 142 -13.63 -8.27 2.37
N THR A 143 -12.96 -8.29 3.53
CA THR A 143 -13.00 -7.22 4.53
C THR A 143 -11.59 -6.74 4.83
N ARG A 144 -11.37 -5.42 4.72
CA ARG A 144 -10.08 -4.80 5.02
C ARG A 144 -10.22 -3.31 5.37
N THR A 145 -9.31 -2.81 6.20
CA THR A 145 -9.12 -1.37 6.38
C THR A 145 -8.15 -0.83 5.34
N LEU A 146 -8.53 0.26 4.65
CA LEU A 146 -7.79 0.87 3.55
C LEU A 146 -7.29 2.26 3.97
N GLY A 147 -6.00 2.37 4.24
CA GLY A 147 -5.38 3.61 4.75
C GLY A 147 -4.64 4.42 3.69
N ARG A 148 -4.74 4.08 2.40
CA ARG A 148 -4.07 4.81 1.32
C ARG A 148 -5.02 5.80 0.65
N PRO A 149 -4.53 6.92 0.06
CA PRO A 149 -5.38 7.85 -0.67
C PRO A 149 -6.11 7.18 -1.84
N LEU A 150 -5.44 6.31 -2.59
CA LEU A 150 -6.02 5.56 -3.71
C LEU A 150 -5.91 4.06 -3.45
N ASN A 151 -7.04 3.37 -3.50
CA ASN A 151 -7.12 1.93 -3.30
C ASN A 151 -7.97 1.30 -4.39
N TYR A 152 -7.49 0.21 -4.98
CA TYR A 152 -8.21 -0.54 -6.01
C TYR A 152 -8.36 -1.98 -5.56
N VAL A 153 -9.54 -2.55 -5.74
CA VAL A 153 -9.82 -3.96 -5.45
C VAL A 153 -10.45 -4.58 -6.68
N THR A 154 -9.76 -5.54 -7.29
CA THR A 154 -10.24 -6.28 -8.46
C THR A 154 -10.74 -7.65 -8.00
N LEU A 155 -12.01 -7.95 -8.29
CA LEU A 155 -12.62 -9.24 -7.97
C LEU A 155 -12.02 -10.37 -8.83
N PRO A 156 -12.10 -11.63 -8.37
CA PRO A 156 -11.68 -12.76 -9.17
C PRO A 156 -12.55 -12.89 -10.44
N GLU A 157 -12.02 -13.54 -11.46
CA GLU A 157 -12.78 -13.81 -12.68
C GLU A 157 -14.05 -14.65 -12.38
N GLY A 158 -15.15 -14.31 -13.04
CA GLY A 158 -16.44 -14.98 -12.86
C GLY A 158 -17.22 -14.57 -11.60
N TRP A 159 -16.73 -13.57 -10.85
CA TRP A 159 -17.44 -13.02 -9.70
C TRP A 159 -18.07 -11.66 -10.01
N MET A 160 -19.28 -11.47 -9.55
CA MET A 160 -20.04 -10.22 -9.69
C MET A 160 -20.18 -9.54 -8.33
N LEU A 161 -19.98 -8.23 -8.30
CA LEU A 161 -20.25 -7.42 -7.12
C LEU A 161 -21.73 -7.53 -6.74
N GLU A 162 -21.99 -7.81 -5.48
CA GLU A 162 -23.34 -7.80 -4.89
C GLU A 162 -23.54 -6.58 -4.00
N SER A 163 -22.59 -6.30 -3.13
CA SER A 163 -22.62 -5.12 -2.27
C SER A 163 -21.23 -4.66 -1.84
N VAL A 164 -21.17 -3.39 -1.47
CA VAL A 164 -20.02 -2.78 -0.80
C VAL A 164 -20.53 -1.74 0.19
N ASN A 165 -19.95 -1.70 1.38
CA ASN A 165 -20.38 -0.81 2.47
C ASN A 165 -19.82 0.62 2.37
N THR A 166 -18.91 0.88 1.43
CA THR A 166 -18.20 2.16 1.28
C THR A 166 -18.33 2.63 -0.17
N PRO A 167 -18.61 3.92 -0.43
CA PRO A 167 -18.70 4.46 -1.79
C PRO A 167 -17.44 4.17 -2.62
N ALA A 168 -17.63 3.68 -3.85
CA ALA A 168 -16.56 3.34 -4.77
C ALA A 168 -16.95 3.67 -6.22
N VAL A 169 -15.95 3.94 -7.06
CA VAL A 169 -16.11 3.93 -8.50
C VAL A 169 -15.92 2.50 -8.98
N ILE A 170 -16.91 1.98 -9.71
CA ILE A 170 -16.91 0.61 -10.22
C ILE A 170 -16.59 0.64 -11.71
N THR A 171 -15.63 -0.16 -12.13
CA THR A 171 -15.25 -0.34 -13.53
C THR A 171 -15.22 -1.82 -13.88
N LEU A 172 -15.42 -2.12 -15.16
CA LEU A 172 -15.29 -3.46 -15.73
C LEU A 172 -14.14 -3.45 -16.74
N ASP A 173 -13.29 -4.46 -16.69
CA ASP A 173 -12.32 -4.69 -17.75
C ASP A 173 -12.99 -5.40 -18.96
N PRO A 174 -12.29 -5.54 -20.12
CA PRO A 174 -12.84 -6.24 -21.30
C PRO A 174 -13.26 -7.69 -21.05
N ALA A 175 -12.67 -8.36 -20.04
CA ALA A 175 -13.05 -9.70 -19.61
C ALA A 175 -14.24 -9.69 -18.63
N GLY A 176 -14.78 -8.51 -18.30
CA GLY A 176 -15.89 -8.33 -17.38
C GLY A 176 -15.52 -8.48 -15.91
N ARG A 177 -14.22 -8.40 -15.53
CA ARG A 177 -13.82 -8.39 -14.12
C ARG A 177 -14.14 -7.02 -13.51
N VAL A 178 -14.67 -7.05 -12.30
CA VAL A 178 -15.06 -5.86 -11.55
C VAL A 178 -13.85 -5.32 -10.80
N THR A 179 -13.59 -4.02 -10.96
CA THR A 179 -12.63 -3.29 -10.12
C THR A 179 -13.34 -2.15 -9.39
N LEU A 180 -13.17 -2.10 -8.07
CA LEU A 180 -13.65 -1.02 -7.21
C LEU A 180 -12.49 -0.08 -6.89
N ARG A 181 -12.67 1.23 -7.11
CA ARG A 181 -11.72 2.26 -6.69
C ARG A 181 -12.29 3.05 -5.53
N PHE A 182 -11.56 3.05 -4.43
CA PHE A 182 -11.85 3.85 -3.24
C PHE A 182 -10.87 5.02 -3.16
N THR A 183 -11.40 6.21 -2.88
CA THR A 183 -10.58 7.40 -2.64
C THR A 183 -10.75 7.80 -1.18
N ASN A 184 -9.66 7.76 -0.43
CA ASN A 184 -9.60 8.23 0.94
C ASN A 184 -8.86 9.58 0.97
N ILE A 185 -9.61 10.65 1.18
CA ILE A 185 -9.07 12.02 1.26
C ILE A 185 -8.74 12.45 2.69
N ARG A 186 -8.96 11.56 3.66
CA ARG A 186 -8.73 11.81 5.08
C ARG A 186 -7.47 11.08 5.56
N ALA A 187 -6.99 11.43 6.74
CA ALA A 187 -5.84 10.79 7.37
C ALA A 187 -6.21 9.52 8.18
N ASP A 188 -7.46 9.04 8.06
CA ASP A 188 -7.96 7.83 8.73
C ASP A 188 -8.00 6.61 7.78
N GLU A 189 -8.45 5.48 8.31
CA GLU A 189 -8.65 4.25 7.53
C GLU A 189 -10.13 4.06 7.17
N LEU A 190 -10.39 3.60 5.95
CA LEU A 190 -11.71 3.18 5.50
C LEU A 190 -11.90 1.70 5.82
N ALA A 191 -12.91 1.36 6.62
CA ALA A 191 -13.33 -0.03 6.83
C ALA A 191 -14.20 -0.46 5.63
N VAL A 192 -13.68 -1.33 4.78
CA VAL A 192 -14.33 -1.80 3.56
C VAL A 192 -14.71 -3.26 3.69
N THR A 193 -15.96 -3.57 3.34
CA THR A 193 -16.46 -4.94 3.15
C THR A 193 -17.08 -5.03 1.75
N ILE A 194 -16.56 -5.94 0.94
CA ILE A 194 -17.04 -6.24 -0.40
C ILE A 194 -17.67 -7.62 -0.37
N ARG A 195 -18.90 -7.75 -0.91
CA ARG A 195 -19.56 -9.04 -1.14
C ARG A 195 -19.78 -9.25 -2.62
N ALA A 196 -19.54 -10.48 -3.04
CA ALA A 196 -19.66 -10.87 -4.43
C ALA A 196 -20.15 -12.32 -4.54
N ARG A 197 -20.82 -12.64 -5.66
CA ARG A 197 -21.30 -13.99 -5.97
C ARG A 197 -20.77 -14.45 -7.31
N ARG A 198 -20.72 -15.74 -7.55
CA ARG A 198 -20.42 -16.29 -8.88
C ARG A 198 -21.53 -15.92 -9.89
N ARG A 199 -21.12 -15.66 -11.11
CA ARG A 199 -22.04 -15.54 -12.26
C ARG A 199 -22.71 -16.87 -12.58
#